data_84228d64aada709578036d5b8e32c53e
#
_entry.id   84228d64aada709578036d5b8e32c53e
#
_cell.length_a   1.000
_cell.length_b   1.000
_cell.length_c   1.000
_cell.angle_alpha   90.00
_cell.angle_beta   90.00
_cell.angle_gamma   90.00
#
_symmetry.space_group_name_H-M   'P 1'
#
loop_
_entity.id
_entity.type
_entity.pdbx_description
1 polymer ?
#
loop_
_entity_poly.entity_id
_entity_poly.type
_entity_poly.pdbx_seq_one_letter_code
_entity_poly.pdbx_strand_id
1 'polypeptide(L)'
;VRGAGEADSTALEKAVAEEGGSIVKTMGDAIMAAFRSPVSAVRAISKIQKQIAVRGDPPLSIKAGIHHGACIVVNLNDRLDYFGSTVNIAARLPNFSKDGEAIISEPIRNDQEVLEFLEKNAPPNSLSRFQAEIRGYDQAVDLWRIKMW
;
A
#
# COMPACT_ATOMS: atom_id res chain seq x y z
N VAL A 1 0.79 5.21 -1.56
CA VAL A 1 1.50 4.95 -2.83
C VAL A 1 2.21 6.23 -3.27
N ARG A 2 3.46 6.11 -3.67
CA ARG A 2 4.29 7.23 -4.15
C ARG A 2 4.88 6.94 -5.52
N GLY A 3 5.19 7.99 -6.28
CA GLY A 3 5.87 7.91 -7.58
C GLY A 3 4.92 7.78 -8.77
N ALA A 4 3.63 7.98 -8.59
CA ALA A 4 2.67 7.98 -9.68
C ALA A 4 2.54 9.38 -10.29
N GLY A 5 2.75 9.53 -11.60
CA GLY A 5 2.47 10.74 -12.34
C GLY A 5 0.98 10.87 -12.69
N GLU A 6 0.59 11.98 -13.33
CA GLU A 6 -0.82 12.24 -13.69
C GLU A 6 -1.45 11.13 -14.55
N ALA A 7 -0.69 10.57 -15.49
CA ALA A 7 -1.17 9.47 -16.35
C ALA A 7 -1.45 8.18 -15.56
N ASP A 8 -0.81 8.04 -14.40
CA ASP A 8 -0.93 6.86 -13.55
C ASP A 8 -2.02 7.01 -12.51
N SER A 9 -2.49 8.23 -12.24
CA SER A 9 -3.57 8.46 -11.26
C SER A 9 -4.89 7.82 -11.71
N THR A 10 -5.18 7.80 -13.01
CA THR A 10 -6.37 7.12 -13.54
C THR A 10 -6.29 5.60 -13.34
N ALA A 11 -5.12 5.00 -13.57
CA ALA A 11 -4.90 3.58 -13.32
C ALA A 11 -5.02 3.24 -11.83
N LEU A 12 -4.51 4.12 -10.97
CA LEU A 12 -4.64 4.02 -9.52
C LEU A 12 -6.09 4.07 -9.06
N GLU A 13 -6.84 5.07 -9.50
CA GLU A 13 -8.26 5.23 -9.17
C GLU A 13 -9.08 4.01 -9.60
N LYS A 14 -8.81 3.51 -10.81
CA LYS A 14 -9.49 2.34 -11.36
C LYS A 14 -9.20 1.09 -10.54
N ALA A 15 -7.95 0.81 -10.24
CA ALA A 15 -7.55 -0.37 -9.47
C ALA A 15 -8.10 -0.33 -8.04
N VAL A 16 -8.08 0.85 -7.40
CA VAL A 16 -8.65 1.04 -6.07
C VAL A 16 -10.17 0.79 -6.09
N ALA A 17 -10.87 1.34 -7.07
CA ALA A 17 -12.31 1.16 -7.20
C ALA A 17 -12.69 -0.30 -7.49
N GLU A 18 -11.96 -0.99 -8.35
CA GLU A 18 -12.18 -2.41 -8.67
C GLU A 18 -12.08 -3.32 -7.44
N GLU A 19 -11.23 -2.95 -6.49
CA GLU A 19 -11.06 -3.69 -5.23
C GLU A 19 -11.93 -3.14 -4.10
N GLY A 20 -12.91 -2.31 -4.41
CA GLY A 20 -13.84 -1.78 -3.42
C GLY A 20 -13.27 -0.75 -2.46
N GLY A 21 -12.12 -0.18 -2.81
CA GLY A 21 -11.47 0.87 -2.02
C GLY A 21 -11.89 2.27 -2.44
N SER A 22 -11.37 3.25 -1.73
CA SER A 22 -11.61 4.66 -1.99
C SER A 22 -10.32 5.45 -1.89
N ILE A 23 -10.11 6.38 -2.80
CA ILE A 23 -9.05 7.37 -2.67
C ILE A 23 -9.47 8.35 -1.57
N VAL A 24 -8.67 8.46 -0.53
CA VAL A 24 -8.95 9.35 0.59
C VAL A 24 -8.44 10.75 0.29
N LYS A 25 -7.18 10.84 -0.09
CA LYS A 25 -6.54 12.14 -0.42
C LYS A 25 -5.26 11.93 -1.21
N THR A 26 -4.84 13.02 -1.85
CA THR A 26 -3.52 13.12 -2.47
C THR A 26 -2.62 14.05 -1.65
N MET A 27 -1.34 13.72 -1.56
CA MET A 27 -0.34 14.48 -0.82
C MET A 27 0.92 14.61 -1.68
N GLY A 28 0.99 15.67 -2.50
CA GLY A 28 2.06 15.80 -3.49
C GLY A 28 2.00 14.67 -4.53
N ASP A 29 3.06 13.88 -4.60
CA ASP A 29 3.17 12.69 -5.46
C ASP A 29 2.68 11.39 -4.78
N ALA A 30 2.12 11.50 -3.59
CA ALA A 30 1.62 10.37 -2.82
C ALA A 30 0.11 10.33 -2.81
N ILE A 31 -0.46 9.12 -2.78
CA ILE A 31 -1.90 8.89 -2.70
C ILE A 31 -2.18 7.99 -1.51
N MET A 32 -3.17 8.38 -0.71
CA MET A 32 -3.72 7.57 0.36
C MET A 32 -5.05 6.98 -0.08
N ALA A 33 -5.19 5.67 0.07
CA ALA A 33 -6.42 4.95 -0.21
C ALA A 33 -6.81 4.08 0.99
N ALA A 34 -8.11 3.86 1.15
CA ALA A 34 -8.66 3.00 2.18
C ALA A 34 -9.39 1.81 1.55
N PHE A 35 -9.28 0.66 2.18
CA PHE A 35 -9.89 -0.60 1.74
C PHE A 35 -10.61 -1.28 2.90
N ARG A 36 -11.60 -2.10 2.59
CA ARG A 36 -12.36 -2.85 3.58
C ARG A 36 -11.63 -4.08 4.09
N SER A 37 -10.71 -4.63 3.30
CA SER A 37 -9.96 -5.82 3.70
C SER A 37 -8.48 -5.69 3.30
N PRO A 38 -7.57 -6.32 4.06
CA PRO A 38 -6.15 -6.32 3.72
C PRO A 38 -5.86 -6.86 2.32
N VAL A 39 -6.50 -7.94 1.91
CA VAL A 39 -6.25 -8.57 0.61
C VAL A 39 -6.67 -7.66 -0.56
N SER A 40 -7.73 -6.87 -0.38
CA SER A 40 -8.15 -5.90 -1.40
C SER A 40 -7.08 -4.85 -1.65
N ALA A 41 -6.44 -4.36 -0.59
CA ALA A 41 -5.33 -3.42 -0.71
C ALA A 41 -4.13 -4.04 -1.44
N VAL A 42 -3.75 -5.25 -1.07
CA VAL A 42 -2.65 -5.98 -1.72
C VAL A 42 -2.93 -6.21 -3.21
N ARG A 43 -4.16 -6.64 -3.54
CA ARG A 43 -4.57 -6.84 -4.95
C ARG A 43 -4.52 -5.54 -5.75
N ALA A 44 -5.00 -4.44 -5.17
CA ALA A 44 -4.99 -3.15 -5.84
C ALA A 44 -3.56 -2.71 -6.17
N ILE A 45 -2.65 -2.79 -5.20
CA ILE A 45 -1.25 -2.43 -5.40
C ILE A 45 -0.60 -3.31 -6.47
N SER A 46 -0.87 -4.61 -6.46
CA SER A 46 -0.39 -5.54 -7.47
C SER A 46 -0.87 -5.15 -8.88
N LYS A 47 -2.15 -4.84 -9.03
CA LYS A 47 -2.72 -4.38 -10.31
C LYS A 47 -2.06 -3.09 -10.80
N ILE A 48 -1.90 -2.12 -9.91
CA ILE A 48 -1.29 -0.84 -10.25
C ILE A 48 0.14 -1.06 -10.75
N GLN A 49 0.95 -1.81 -10.02
CA GLN A 49 2.34 -2.06 -10.40
C GLN A 49 2.44 -2.76 -11.76
N LYS A 50 1.60 -3.74 -12.02
CA LYS A 50 1.57 -4.43 -13.30
C LYS A 50 1.18 -3.51 -14.46
N GLN A 51 0.22 -2.62 -14.24
CA GLN A 51 -0.24 -1.68 -15.27
C GLN A 51 0.80 -0.62 -15.61
N ILE A 52 1.47 -0.08 -14.60
CA ILE A 52 2.47 0.98 -14.85
C ILE A 52 3.81 0.43 -15.32
N ALA A 53 4.17 -0.80 -14.96
CA ALA A 53 5.42 -1.42 -15.38
C ALA A 53 5.50 -1.64 -16.89
N VAL A 54 4.36 -1.76 -17.58
CA VAL A 54 4.30 -1.92 -19.05
C VAL A 54 4.20 -0.59 -19.78
N ARG A 55 4.09 0.52 -19.06
CA ARG A 55 4.00 1.86 -19.63
C ARG A 55 5.33 2.59 -19.47
N GLY A 56 5.77 3.19 -20.54
CA GLY A 56 6.96 4.03 -20.51
C GLY A 56 8.27 3.27 -20.69
N ASP A 57 9.29 4.02 -21.06
CA ASP A 57 10.67 3.58 -21.21
C ASP A 57 11.58 4.66 -20.59
N PRO A 58 12.16 4.45 -19.39
CA PRO A 58 12.14 3.19 -18.60
C PRO A 58 10.79 2.86 -17.97
N PRO A 59 10.56 1.59 -17.60
CA PRO A 59 9.34 1.19 -16.90
C PRO A 59 9.14 1.98 -15.59
N LEU A 60 7.92 2.40 -15.35
CA LEU A 60 7.58 3.10 -14.12
C LEU A 60 7.35 2.10 -12.98
N SER A 61 7.63 2.54 -11.78
CA SER A 61 7.41 1.75 -10.57
C SER A 61 6.88 2.62 -9.45
N ILE A 62 6.21 1.99 -8.50
CA ILE A 62 5.68 2.67 -7.31
C ILE A 62 6.32 2.13 -6.04
N LYS A 63 6.25 2.94 -5.00
CA LYS A 63 6.54 2.54 -3.62
C LYS A 63 5.23 2.52 -2.87
N ALA A 64 4.94 1.46 -2.16
CA ALA A 64 3.69 1.30 -1.44
C ALA A 64 3.90 0.86 0.01
N GLY A 65 2.95 1.23 0.86
CA GLY A 65 2.86 0.76 2.23
C GLY A 65 1.43 0.38 2.54
N ILE A 66 1.24 -0.75 3.20
CA ILE A 66 -0.08 -1.26 3.57
C ILE A 66 -0.08 -1.61 5.05
N HIS A 67 -1.03 -1.06 5.78
CA HIS A 67 -1.19 -1.29 7.21
C HIS A 67 -2.68 -1.43 7.54
N HIS A 68 -2.97 -2.17 8.59
CA HIS A 68 -4.33 -2.42 9.08
C HIS A 68 -4.39 -2.15 10.57
N GLY A 69 -5.41 -1.45 11.01
CA GLY A 69 -5.63 -1.16 12.41
C GLY A 69 -6.83 -0.25 12.61
N ALA A 70 -7.13 0.04 13.86
CA ALA A 70 -8.19 0.98 14.20
C ALA A 70 -7.80 2.41 13.81
N CYS A 71 -8.77 3.18 13.35
CA CYS A 71 -8.60 4.59 13.05
C CYS A 71 -9.89 5.35 13.32
N ILE A 72 -9.77 6.66 13.44
CA ILE A 72 -10.92 7.56 13.60
C ILE A 72 -11.32 8.03 12.21
N VAL A 73 -12.59 7.85 11.87
CA VAL A 73 -13.15 8.30 10.60
C VAL A 73 -14.00 9.54 10.86
N VAL A 74 -13.74 10.59 10.13
CA VAL A 74 -14.46 11.87 10.24
C VAL A 74 -15.03 12.24 8.89
N ASN A 75 -16.29 12.65 8.86
CA ASN A 75 -16.92 13.21 7.67
C ASN A 75 -16.75 14.74 7.69
N LEU A 76 -15.97 15.25 6.77
CA LEU A 76 -15.73 16.67 6.59
C LEU A 76 -16.24 17.10 5.20
N ASN A 77 -17.32 17.87 5.17
CA ASN A 77 -17.92 18.38 3.92
C ASN A 77 -18.19 17.25 2.90
N ASP A 78 -18.88 16.18 3.34
CA ASP A 78 -19.22 14.98 2.55
C ASP A 78 -18.00 14.19 2.06
N ARG A 79 -16.83 14.41 2.66
CA ARG A 79 -15.62 13.62 2.44
C ARG A 79 -15.22 12.92 3.71
N LEU A 80 -14.94 11.63 3.61
CA LEU A 80 -14.37 10.86 4.71
C LEU A 80 -12.86 11.11 4.77
N ASP A 81 -12.36 11.42 5.96
CA ASP A 81 -10.94 11.42 6.25
C ASP A 81 -10.66 10.53 7.46
N TYR A 82 -9.44 10.03 7.54
CA TYR A 82 -9.03 9.03 8.51
C TYR A 82 -7.88 9.57 9.34
N PHE A 83 -7.97 9.38 10.66
CA PHE A 83 -6.98 9.89 11.61
C PHE A 83 -6.55 8.80 12.58
N GLY A 84 -5.36 8.95 13.12
CA GLY A 84 -4.81 8.09 14.16
C GLY A 84 -3.47 7.48 13.82
N SER A 85 -2.94 6.70 14.75
CA SER A 85 -1.63 6.06 14.59
C SER A 85 -1.58 5.10 13.41
N THR A 86 -2.67 4.39 13.13
CA THR A 86 -2.78 3.49 11.97
C THR A 86 -2.48 4.22 10.65
N VAL A 87 -3.05 5.39 10.47
CA VAL A 87 -2.84 6.23 9.29
C VAL A 87 -1.39 6.74 9.23
N ASN A 88 -0.87 7.19 10.36
CA ASN A 88 0.50 7.69 10.44
C ASN A 88 1.54 6.61 10.11
N ILE A 89 1.30 5.38 10.55
CA ILE A 89 2.15 4.23 10.22
C ILE A 89 2.10 3.94 8.73
N ALA A 90 0.90 3.80 8.17
CA ALA A 90 0.72 3.52 6.75
C ALA A 90 1.45 4.54 5.87
N ALA A 91 1.40 5.81 6.24
CA ALA A 91 2.07 6.90 5.51
C ALA A 91 3.61 6.79 5.54
N ARG A 92 4.19 6.14 6.54
CA ARG A 92 5.63 6.00 6.69
C ARG A 92 6.21 4.75 6.04
N LEU A 93 5.40 3.72 5.84
CA LEU A 93 5.88 2.46 5.28
C LEU A 93 6.54 2.59 3.90
N PRO A 94 6.03 3.42 2.96
CA PRO A 94 6.68 3.56 1.66
C PRO A 94 8.13 4.07 1.74
N ASN A 95 8.51 4.74 2.82
CA ASN A 95 9.89 5.22 3.00
C ASN A 95 10.92 4.09 3.13
N PHE A 96 10.47 2.89 3.49
CA PHE A 96 11.33 1.70 3.60
C PHE A 96 11.35 0.87 2.33
N SER A 97 10.55 1.23 1.33
CA SER A 97 10.47 0.48 0.07
C SER A 97 11.44 1.03 -0.97
N LYS A 98 11.85 0.14 -1.85
CA LYS A 98 12.49 0.49 -3.13
C LYS A 98 11.43 0.50 -4.22
N ASP A 99 11.79 1.00 -5.37
CA ASP A 99 10.88 1.04 -6.51
C ASP A 99 10.36 -0.36 -6.87
N GLY A 100 9.06 -0.48 -7.01
CA GLY A 100 8.39 -1.73 -7.31
C GLY A 100 8.16 -2.64 -6.10
N GLU A 101 8.38 -2.13 -4.89
CA GLU A 101 8.17 -2.89 -3.66
C GLU A 101 6.99 -2.33 -2.86
N ALA A 102 6.33 -3.22 -2.13
CA ALA A 102 5.38 -2.85 -1.07
C ALA A 102 5.94 -3.25 0.29
N ILE A 103 5.72 -2.40 1.26
CA ILE A 103 6.00 -2.70 2.66
C ILE A 103 4.67 -2.99 3.35
N ILE A 104 4.59 -4.15 4.00
CA ILE A 104 3.41 -4.54 4.76
C ILE A 104 3.76 -4.73 6.23
N SER A 105 2.81 -4.38 7.07
CA SER A 105 2.92 -4.59 8.51
C SER A 105 2.45 -5.99 8.93
N GLU A 106 2.68 -6.34 10.18
CA GLU A 106 2.34 -7.66 10.72
C GLU A 106 0.86 -8.02 10.57
N PRO A 107 -0.12 -7.14 10.85
CA PRO A 107 -1.53 -7.46 10.63
C PRO A 107 -1.86 -7.83 9.18
N ILE A 108 -1.19 -7.22 8.22
CA ILE A 108 -1.36 -7.55 6.80
C ILE A 108 -0.70 -8.90 6.50
N ARG A 109 0.53 -9.09 6.97
CA ARG A 109 1.29 -10.34 6.76
C ARG A 109 0.57 -11.57 7.32
N ASN A 110 -0.09 -11.43 8.45
CA ASN A 110 -0.77 -12.52 9.14
C ASN A 110 -2.21 -12.75 8.66
N ASP A 111 -2.72 -11.91 7.76
CA ASP A 111 -4.04 -12.11 7.19
C ASP A 111 -4.06 -13.32 6.26
N GLN A 112 -5.00 -14.24 6.48
CA GLN A 112 -5.07 -15.50 5.75
C GLN A 112 -5.29 -15.31 4.24
N GLU A 113 -6.16 -14.39 3.86
CA GLU A 113 -6.43 -14.11 2.45
C GLU A 113 -5.23 -13.47 1.75
N VAL A 114 -4.48 -12.62 2.46
CA VAL A 114 -3.23 -12.05 1.95
C VAL A 114 -2.21 -13.16 1.70
N LEU A 115 -2.03 -14.07 2.65
CA LEU A 115 -1.10 -15.20 2.49
C LEU A 115 -1.47 -16.06 1.28
N GLU A 116 -2.74 -16.39 1.12
CA GLU A 116 -3.22 -17.16 -0.02
C GLU A 116 -2.99 -16.45 -1.35
N PHE A 117 -3.24 -15.15 -1.39
CA PHE A 117 -3.01 -14.33 -2.57
C PHE A 117 -1.53 -14.28 -2.96
N LEU A 118 -0.65 -14.06 -1.99
CA LEU A 118 0.79 -13.99 -2.22
C LEU A 118 1.35 -15.34 -2.66
N GLU A 119 0.89 -16.43 -2.07
CA GLU A 119 1.30 -17.77 -2.44
C GLU A 119 0.99 -18.10 -3.90
N LYS A 120 -0.16 -17.64 -4.40
CA LYS A 120 -0.58 -17.87 -5.79
C LYS A 120 0.02 -16.91 -6.80
N ASN A 121 0.31 -15.67 -6.40
CA ASN A 121 0.60 -14.59 -7.34
C ASN A 121 2.00 -13.99 -7.22
N ALA A 122 2.64 -14.09 -6.06
CA ALA A 122 3.98 -13.56 -5.86
C ALA A 122 5.05 -14.56 -6.28
N PRO A 123 6.19 -14.09 -6.82
CA PRO A 123 7.31 -14.97 -7.12
C PRO A 123 7.85 -15.65 -5.85
N PRO A 124 8.45 -16.85 -5.96
CA PRO A 124 9.12 -17.47 -4.82
C PRO A 124 10.16 -16.52 -4.22
N ASN A 125 10.26 -16.52 -2.89
CA ASN A 125 11.19 -15.69 -2.13
C ASN A 125 10.99 -14.17 -2.32
N SER A 126 9.81 -13.73 -2.73
CA SER A 126 9.48 -12.32 -2.89
C SER A 126 9.20 -11.60 -1.57
N LEU A 127 8.92 -12.36 -0.51
CA LEU A 127 8.58 -11.83 0.82
C LEU A 127 9.80 -11.92 1.73
N SER A 128 10.27 -10.79 2.25
CA SER A 128 11.37 -10.75 3.21
C SER A 128 11.03 -9.90 4.43
N ARG A 129 11.40 -10.39 5.61
CA ARG A 129 11.20 -9.71 6.89
C ARG A 129 12.37 -8.80 7.20
N PHE A 130 12.08 -7.66 7.82
CA PHE A 130 13.08 -6.77 8.39
C PHE A 130 12.50 -6.03 9.60
N GLN A 131 13.36 -5.42 10.39
CA GLN A 131 12.94 -4.56 11.50
C GLN A 131 13.23 -3.11 11.19
N ALA A 132 12.34 -2.23 11.61
CA ALA A 132 12.48 -0.80 11.41
C ALA A 132 11.98 -0.03 12.63
N GLU A 133 12.59 1.10 12.89
CA GLU A 133 12.08 2.06 13.85
C GLU A 133 11.12 2.99 13.16
N ILE A 134 9.89 3.06 13.70
CA ILE A 134 8.85 3.94 13.20
C ILE A 134 8.55 4.96 14.29
N ARG A 135 8.56 6.23 13.92
CA ARG A 135 8.23 7.33 14.84
C ARG A 135 6.83 7.12 15.43
N GLY A 136 6.76 7.12 16.76
CA GLY A 136 5.53 6.85 17.51
C GLY A 136 5.48 5.47 18.15
N TYR A 137 6.46 4.61 17.86
CA TYR A 137 6.69 3.34 18.55
C TYR A 137 7.98 3.38 19.37
N ASP A 138 7.91 2.85 20.60
CA ASP A 138 9.06 2.79 21.50
C ASP A 138 10.07 1.72 21.11
N GLN A 139 9.65 0.74 20.31
CA GLN A 139 10.47 -0.39 19.90
C GLN A 139 10.45 -0.56 18.39
N ALA A 140 11.50 -1.18 17.85
CA ALA A 140 11.51 -1.61 16.46
C ALA A 140 10.37 -2.57 16.17
N VAL A 141 9.75 -2.41 15.01
CA VAL A 141 8.64 -3.24 14.55
C VAL A 141 9.06 -4.13 13.41
N ASP A 142 8.43 -5.31 13.33
CA ASP A 142 8.62 -6.22 12.23
C ASP A 142 7.79 -5.77 11.03
N LEU A 143 8.45 -5.65 9.89
CA LEU A 143 7.85 -5.32 8.62
C LEU A 143 8.28 -6.36 7.58
N TRP A 144 7.52 -6.45 6.51
CA TRP A 144 7.82 -7.34 5.39
C TRP A 144 7.88 -6.54 4.11
N ARG A 145 8.88 -6.88 3.31
CA ARG A 145 9.08 -6.32 1.98
C ARG A 145 8.59 -7.31 0.95
N ILE A 146 7.69 -6.89 0.09
CA ILE A 146 7.19 -7.69 -1.02
C ILE A 146 7.70 -7.07 -2.31
N LYS A 147 8.43 -7.85 -3.10
CA LYS A 147 8.71 -7.46 -4.48
C LYS A 147 7.48 -7.73 -5.31
N MET A 148 6.93 -6.67 -5.82
CA MET A 148 5.82 -6.76 -6.74
C MET A 148 6.40 -6.87 -8.15
N TRP A 149 6.59 -8.12 -8.58
CA TRP A 149 6.96 -8.54 -9.95
C TRP A 149 7.29 -7.41 -10.94
#